data_f62a6c6155b5ad213526fcf670e6b69e
#
_entry.id   f62a6c6155b5ad213526fcf670e6b69e
#
_cell.length_a   1.000
_cell.length_b   1.000
_cell.length_c   1.000
_cell.angle_alpha   90.00
_cell.angle_beta   90.00
_cell.angle_gamma   90.00
#
_symmetry.space_group_name_H-M   'P 1'
#
loop_
_entity.id
_entity.type
_entity.pdbx_description
1 polymer ?
#
loop_
_entity_poly.entity_id
_entity_poly.type
_entity_poly.pdbx_seq_one_letter_code
_entity_poly.pdbx_strand_id
1 'polypeptide(L)' 'MNSKHDLARMVSDIVYVKPVAVAELPEDMRAQAGDREQIFAVYDADGQQLALVADRSTAFFFARQNDRTPVTVH' A
#
# COMPACT_ATOMS: atom_id res chain seq x y z
N MET A 1 -27.95 -2.36 15.77
CA MET A 1 -26.75 -2.16 14.95
C MET A 1 -26.43 -3.40 14.15
N ASN A 2 -26.03 -3.23 12.91
CA ASN A 2 -25.78 -4.34 12.01
C ASN A 2 -24.28 -4.71 12.01
N SER A 3 -23.90 -5.70 12.85
CA SER A 3 -22.50 -6.10 12.99
C SER A 3 -21.93 -6.65 11.68
N LYS A 4 -22.76 -7.25 10.84
CA LYS A 4 -22.36 -7.77 9.55
C LYS A 4 -21.90 -6.66 8.60
N HIS A 5 -22.63 -5.55 8.64
CA HIS A 5 -22.29 -4.35 7.86
C HIS A 5 -20.97 -3.73 8.36
N ASP A 6 -20.81 -3.64 9.69
CA ASP A 6 -19.61 -3.08 10.31
C ASP A 6 -18.37 -3.91 9.95
N LEU A 7 -18.51 -5.24 9.96
CA LEU A 7 -17.41 -6.13 9.62
C LEU A 7 -16.98 -5.96 8.15
N ALA A 8 -17.94 -5.87 7.24
CA ALA A 8 -17.66 -5.67 5.82
C ALA A 8 -16.94 -4.34 5.60
N ARG A 9 -17.34 -3.30 6.32
CA ARG A 9 -16.72 -1.99 6.26
C ARG A 9 -15.28 -2.05 6.75
N MET A 10 -15.02 -2.75 7.85
CA MET A 10 -13.66 -2.92 8.37
C MET A 10 -12.74 -3.60 7.37
N VAL A 11 -13.23 -4.65 6.70
CA VAL A 11 -12.45 -5.36 5.70
C VAL A 11 -12.15 -4.47 4.49
N SER A 12 -13.12 -3.67 4.05
CA SER A 12 -12.94 -2.79 2.91
C SER A 12 -11.99 -1.62 3.19
N ASP A 13 -11.77 -1.29 4.47
CA ASP A 13 -10.87 -0.21 4.86
C ASP A 13 -9.41 -0.66 4.97
N ILE A 14 -9.14 -1.96 4.83
CA ILE A 14 -7.78 -2.48 4.90
C ILE A 14 -7.04 -2.19 3.60
N VAL A 15 -5.79 -1.75 3.72
CA VAL A 15 -4.87 -1.67 2.58
C VAL A 15 -3.64 -2.52 2.89
N TYR A 16 -3.09 -3.15 1.86
CA TYR A 16 -1.92 -3.99 1.99
C TYR A 16 -0.68 -3.23 1.53
N VAL A 17 0.34 -3.19 2.38
CA VAL A 17 1.62 -2.55 2.09
C VAL A 17 2.62 -3.65 1.79
N LYS A 18 3.11 -3.69 0.56
CA LYS A 18 3.98 -4.75 0.07
C LYS A 18 5.30 -4.17 -0.44
N PRO A 19 6.44 -4.73 -0.02
CA PRO A 19 7.71 -4.31 -0.59
C PRO A 19 7.83 -4.77 -2.04
N VAL A 20 8.40 -3.89 -2.88
CA VAL A 20 8.62 -4.15 -4.30
C VAL A 20 10.08 -3.86 -4.62
N ALA A 21 10.76 -4.82 -5.23
CA ALA A 21 12.15 -4.62 -5.64
C ALA A 21 12.21 -3.60 -6.79
N VAL A 22 13.05 -2.59 -6.63
CA VAL A 22 13.20 -1.55 -7.65
C VAL A 22 13.67 -2.17 -8.97
N ALA A 23 14.48 -3.22 -8.90
CA ALA A 23 14.99 -3.90 -10.09
C ALA A 23 13.87 -4.49 -10.96
N GLU A 24 12.69 -4.73 -10.39
CA GLU A 24 11.56 -5.30 -11.12
C GLU A 24 10.66 -4.23 -11.76
N LEU A 25 10.93 -2.95 -11.48
CA LEU A 25 10.12 -1.86 -12.02
C LEU A 25 10.52 -1.53 -13.45
N PRO A 26 9.60 -0.94 -14.24
CA PRO A 26 9.96 -0.36 -15.53
C PRO A 26 11.08 0.66 -15.40
N GLU A 27 11.85 0.84 -16.46
CA GLU A 27 13.05 1.65 -16.44
C GLU A 27 12.82 3.08 -15.97
N ASP A 28 11.75 3.71 -16.44
CA ASP A 28 11.42 5.09 -16.05
C ASP A 28 11.10 5.20 -14.56
N MET A 29 10.46 4.19 -13.99
CA MET A 29 10.16 4.16 -12.56
C MET A 29 11.41 3.89 -11.74
N ARG A 30 12.33 3.04 -12.25
CA ARG A 30 13.61 2.80 -11.57
C ARG A 30 14.43 4.08 -11.48
N ALA A 31 14.41 4.90 -12.52
CA ALA A 31 15.11 6.17 -12.53
C ALA A 31 14.58 7.11 -11.43
N GLN A 32 13.28 7.10 -11.20
CA GLN A 32 12.66 7.91 -10.15
C GLN A 32 12.96 7.39 -8.75
N ALA A 33 13.20 6.10 -8.62
CA ALA A 33 13.50 5.50 -7.33
C ALA A 33 14.91 5.82 -6.83
N GLY A 34 15.80 6.28 -7.70
CA GLY A 34 17.16 6.65 -7.35
C GLY A 34 17.97 5.45 -6.89
N ASP A 35 18.65 5.59 -5.75
CA ASP A 35 19.53 4.55 -5.20
C ASP A 35 18.78 3.54 -4.33
N ARG A 36 17.47 3.60 -4.25
CA ARG A 36 16.71 2.68 -3.43
C ARG A 36 16.70 1.29 -4.05
N GLU A 37 16.84 0.27 -3.20
CA GLU A 37 16.73 -1.11 -3.64
C GLU A 37 15.28 -1.58 -3.62
N GLN A 38 14.45 -0.91 -2.83
CA GLN A 38 13.10 -1.34 -2.54
C GLN A 38 12.20 -0.13 -2.34
N ILE A 39 10.98 -0.22 -2.86
CA ILE A 39 9.91 0.73 -2.57
C ILE A 39 8.71 -0.04 -2.06
N PHE A 40 7.62 0.64 -1.77
CA PHE A 40 6.43 -0.01 -1.22
C PHE A 40 5.21 0.31 -2.05
N ALA A 41 4.44 -0.73 -2.35
CA ALA A 41 3.17 -0.60 -3.05
C ALA A 41 2.05 -0.72 -2.04
N VAL A 42 1.00 0.07 -2.22
CA VAL A 42 -0.19 0.05 -1.39
C VAL A 42 -1.35 -0.43 -2.25
N TYR A 43 -2.00 -1.50 -1.81
CA TYR A 43 -3.12 -2.13 -2.52
C TYR A 43 -4.37 -2.09 -1.65
N ASP A 44 -5.53 -1.93 -2.28
CA ASP A 44 -6.79 -2.03 -1.56
C ASP A 44 -7.20 -3.51 -1.35
N ALA A 45 -8.34 -3.72 -0.71
CA ALA A 45 -8.82 -5.07 -0.41
C ALA A 45 -9.12 -5.89 -1.67
N ASP A 46 -9.36 -5.22 -2.79
CA ASP A 46 -9.62 -5.88 -4.08
C ASP A 46 -8.34 -6.16 -4.87
N GLY A 47 -7.19 -5.75 -4.34
CA GLY A 47 -5.91 -5.95 -5.00
C GLY A 47 -5.53 -4.86 -5.98
N GLN A 48 -6.29 -3.77 -6.02
CA GLN A 48 -5.98 -2.65 -6.88
C GLN A 48 -4.87 -1.79 -6.27
N GLN A 49 -3.86 -1.47 -7.05
CA GLN A 49 -2.77 -0.63 -6.58
C GLN A 49 -3.23 0.81 -6.43
N LEU A 50 -3.07 1.35 -5.23
CA LEU A 50 -3.47 2.72 -4.92
C LEU A 50 -2.30 3.69 -4.97
N ALA A 51 -1.09 3.24 -4.62
CA ALA A 51 0.07 4.11 -4.55
C ALA A 51 1.36 3.32 -4.59
N LEU A 52 2.42 3.99 -5.03
CA LEU A 52 3.80 3.53 -4.87
C LEU A 52 4.52 4.61 -4.07
N VAL A 53 5.16 4.22 -2.99
CA VAL A 53 5.81 5.15 -2.07
C VAL A 53 7.23 4.70 -1.76
N ALA A 54 8.05 5.65 -1.30
CA ALA A 54 9.47 5.41 -1.12
C ALA A 54 9.79 4.49 0.06
N ASP A 55 9.00 4.57 1.14
CA ASP A 55 9.28 3.82 2.35
C ASP A 55 7.98 3.42 3.06
N ARG A 56 8.14 2.52 4.05
CA ARG A 56 7.00 1.97 4.78
C ARG A 56 6.25 3.04 5.57
N SER A 57 6.96 3.96 6.19
CA SER A 57 6.32 5.01 6.99
C SER A 57 5.46 5.91 6.13
N THR A 58 5.88 6.20 4.90
CA THR A 58 5.07 6.97 3.95
C THR A 58 3.82 6.20 3.54
N ALA A 59 3.94 4.88 3.36
CA ALA A 59 2.77 4.04 3.05
C ALA A 59 1.75 4.08 4.18
N PHE A 60 2.22 3.98 5.43
CA PHE A 60 1.34 4.03 6.59
C PHE A 60 0.68 5.40 6.74
N PHE A 61 1.44 6.46 6.50
CA PHE A 61 0.91 7.81 6.51
C PHE A 61 -0.18 7.98 5.46
N PHE A 62 0.06 7.49 4.24
CA PHE A 62 -0.92 7.52 3.16
C PHE A 62 -2.22 6.80 3.58
N ALA A 63 -2.09 5.63 4.18
CA ALA A 63 -3.25 4.86 4.62
C ALA A 63 -4.07 5.63 5.66
N ARG A 64 -3.40 6.20 6.64
CA ARG A 64 -4.07 6.96 7.71
C ARG A 64 -4.74 8.22 7.18
N GLN A 65 -4.12 8.89 6.23
CA GLN A 65 -4.69 10.09 5.60
C GLN A 65 -5.99 9.77 4.88
N ASN A 66 -6.15 8.55 4.43
CA ASN A 66 -7.34 8.09 3.70
C ASN A 66 -8.26 7.23 4.57
N ASP A 67 -8.11 7.30 5.89
CA ASP A 67 -8.91 6.53 6.84
C ASP A 67 -8.85 5.03 6.58
N ARG A 68 -7.67 4.55 6.18
CA ARG A 68 -7.43 3.14 5.89
C ARG A 68 -6.54 2.51 6.95
N THR A 69 -6.67 1.20 7.12
CA THR A 69 -5.87 0.43 8.07
C THR A 69 -4.78 -0.32 7.31
N PRO A 70 -3.49 0.06 7.49
CA PRO A 70 -2.41 -0.58 6.76
C PRO A 70 -2.04 -1.94 7.37
N VAL A 71 -1.85 -2.92 6.50
CA VAL A 71 -1.38 -4.26 6.88
C VAL A 71 -0.16 -4.57 6.02
N THR A 72 0.94 -4.89 6.69
CA THR A 72 2.17 -5.23 5.98
C THR A 72 2.12 -6.69 5.52
N VAL A 73 2.46 -6.93 4.27
CA VAL A 73 2.57 -8.28 3.70
C VAL A 73 3.95 -8.44 3.08
N HIS A 74 4.40 -9.68 3.03
CA HIS A 74 5.73 -10.00 2.51
C HIS A 74 5.67 -10.79 1.22
#